data_e08738877e9c59c0f8ca47b0e4606b05
#
_entry.id   e08738877e9c59c0f8ca47b0e4606b05
#
_cell.length_a   1.000
_cell.length_b   1.000
_cell.length_c   1.000
_cell.angle_alpha   90.00
_cell.angle_beta   90.00
_cell.angle_gamma   90.00
#
_symmetry.space_group_name_H-M   'P 1'
#
loop_
_entity.id
_entity.type
_entity.pdbx_description
1 polymer ?
#
loop_
_entity_poly.entity_id
_entity_poly.type
_entity_poly.pdbx_seq_one_letter_code
_entity_poly.pdbx_strand_id
1 'polypeptide(L)'
;MKKKIVCLSLALAMLLSLCACGSDGKYKVVKTLGEQQYSIGFRNGDSTYHYIDKALKELSAEGVIDELSTQWFGSSRTVDFPSQENALDELGYISERTFIIGVDLESAPLSFEKDGEYVGFDIDLAGRVCEKLGWVLKIQPIHSEDAYVELNSGNIDCAWGGVALDTECADYTILKTYMSTSLVLAGLGSGSGSVRDKLLYIGTTQTALDTINANASVSRRLGQITRVNGGAAEYFSALDNGDCELILTTEAAVNYYNTH
;
A
#
# COMPACT_ATOMS: atom_id res chain seq x y z
N MET A 1 -34.54 -64.74 19.39
CA MET A 1 -34.35 -64.10 18.07
C MET A 1 -34.24 -62.60 18.31
N LYS A 2 -33.03 -62.03 18.37
CA LYS A 2 -32.81 -60.60 18.55
C LYS A 2 -32.08 -60.10 17.31
N LYS A 3 -32.73 -59.29 16.49
CA LYS A 3 -32.17 -58.65 15.30
C LYS A 3 -31.25 -57.50 15.75
N LYS A 4 -29.98 -57.58 15.40
CA LYS A 4 -29.04 -56.48 15.56
C LYS A 4 -29.24 -55.52 14.37
N ILE A 5 -29.67 -54.31 14.68
CA ILE A 5 -29.70 -53.19 13.73
C ILE A 5 -28.29 -52.57 13.74
N VAL A 6 -27.60 -52.68 12.62
CA VAL A 6 -26.33 -52.01 12.38
C VAL A 6 -26.66 -50.62 11.84
N CYS A 7 -26.48 -49.59 12.67
CA CYS A 7 -26.49 -48.21 12.22
C CYS A 7 -25.20 -47.92 11.45
N LEU A 8 -25.33 -47.82 10.15
CA LEU A 8 -24.27 -47.32 9.26
C LEU A 8 -24.30 -45.80 9.31
N SER A 9 -23.46 -45.21 10.17
CA SER A 9 -23.24 -43.76 10.19
C SER A 9 -22.41 -43.36 8.99
N LEU A 10 -23.08 -42.86 7.96
CA LEU A 10 -22.45 -42.23 6.81
C LEU A 10 -21.89 -40.87 7.26
N ALA A 11 -20.60 -40.82 7.57
CA ALA A 11 -19.88 -39.57 7.76
C ALA A 11 -19.73 -38.88 6.40
N LEU A 12 -20.70 -38.02 6.09
CA LEU A 12 -20.61 -37.10 4.97
C LEU A 12 -19.53 -36.03 5.31
N ALA A 13 -18.27 -36.31 4.95
CA ALA A 13 -17.23 -35.32 4.95
C ALA A 13 -17.58 -34.27 3.88
N MET A 14 -18.24 -33.18 4.31
CA MET A 14 -18.29 -31.95 3.54
C MET A 14 -16.86 -31.43 3.43
N LEU A 15 -16.22 -31.75 2.33
CA LEU A 15 -15.12 -30.96 1.80
C LEU A 15 -15.69 -29.56 1.50
N LEU A 16 -15.59 -28.65 2.48
CA LEU A 16 -15.61 -27.24 2.24
C LEU A 16 -14.39 -26.94 1.39
N SER A 17 -14.53 -27.10 0.07
CA SER A 17 -13.69 -26.39 -0.87
C SER A 17 -13.93 -24.92 -0.56
N LEU A 18 -12.96 -24.30 0.11
CA LEU A 18 -12.75 -22.87 0.05
C LEU A 18 -12.53 -22.56 -1.43
N CYS A 19 -13.63 -22.34 -2.16
CA CYS A 19 -13.58 -21.50 -3.33
C CYS A 19 -13.06 -20.17 -2.80
N ALA A 20 -11.78 -19.92 -3.01
CA ALA A 20 -11.30 -18.56 -3.18
C ALA A 20 -12.16 -18.01 -4.34
N CYS A 21 -13.26 -17.35 -4.01
CA CYS A 21 -13.94 -16.43 -4.91
C CYS A 21 -12.90 -15.35 -5.18
N GLY A 22 -12.09 -15.57 -6.23
CA GLY A 22 -11.54 -14.47 -6.98
C GLY A 22 -12.77 -13.66 -7.40
N SER A 23 -12.96 -12.47 -6.82
CA SER A 23 -13.95 -11.55 -7.31
C SER A 23 -13.67 -11.41 -8.81
N ASP A 24 -14.67 -11.63 -9.66
CA ASP A 24 -14.62 -11.24 -11.08
C ASP A 24 -14.61 -9.70 -11.12
N GLY A 25 -13.53 -9.11 -10.61
CA GLY A 25 -13.32 -7.68 -10.61
C GLY A 25 -13.11 -7.16 -12.02
N LYS A 26 -13.39 -5.88 -12.22
CA LYS A 26 -13.16 -5.18 -13.49
C LYS A 26 -11.69 -5.28 -13.94
N TYR A 27 -10.79 -5.26 -12.96
CA TYR A 27 -9.34 -5.38 -13.16
C TYR A 27 -8.81 -6.68 -12.60
N LYS A 28 -7.80 -7.25 -13.26
CA LYS A 28 -7.14 -8.47 -12.79
C LYS A 28 -5.63 -8.36 -12.83
N VAL A 29 -4.97 -9.06 -11.94
CA VAL A 29 -3.53 -9.28 -11.99
C VAL A 29 -3.20 -10.20 -13.16
N VAL A 30 -2.38 -9.71 -14.08
CA VAL A 30 -1.89 -10.46 -15.26
C VAL A 30 -0.56 -11.12 -14.96
N LYS A 31 0.31 -10.43 -14.21
CA LYS A 31 1.64 -10.93 -13.85
C LYS A 31 2.14 -10.27 -12.56
N THR A 32 2.62 -11.07 -11.62
CA THR A 32 3.37 -10.58 -10.46
C THR A 32 4.83 -10.42 -10.84
N LEU A 33 5.42 -9.28 -10.49
CA LEU A 33 6.80 -8.92 -10.80
C LEU A 33 7.72 -8.99 -9.58
N GLY A 34 7.19 -8.76 -8.39
CA GLY A 34 7.92 -8.73 -7.14
C GLY A 34 7.03 -8.35 -5.98
N GLU A 35 7.65 -7.91 -4.92
CA GLU A 35 7.00 -7.41 -3.70
C GLU A 35 7.31 -5.93 -3.52
N GLN A 36 6.33 -5.19 -3.06
CA GLN A 36 6.46 -3.79 -2.68
C GLN A 36 6.22 -3.66 -1.19
N GLN A 37 7.17 -3.06 -0.48
CA GLN A 37 7.07 -2.78 0.94
C GLN A 37 6.90 -1.29 1.18
N TYR A 38 6.11 -0.95 2.20
CA TYR A 38 5.88 0.41 2.62
C TYR A 38 6.31 0.59 4.07
N SER A 39 7.01 1.68 4.32
CA SER A 39 7.69 1.94 5.59
C SER A 39 7.51 3.40 5.99
N ILE A 40 7.68 3.65 7.29
CA ILE A 40 7.75 5.00 7.87
C ILE A 40 9.22 5.30 8.14
N GLY A 41 9.75 6.35 7.52
CA GLY A 41 11.16 6.69 7.62
C GLY A 41 11.42 8.14 8.04
N PHE A 42 12.52 8.34 8.77
CA PHE A 42 12.96 9.62 9.31
C PHE A 42 14.42 9.88 8.98
N ARG A 43 14.84 11.15 9.03
CA ARG A 43 16.27 11.47 9.02
C ARG A 43 17.00 10.71 10.13
N ASN A 44 18.24 10.33 9.87
CA ASN A 44 19.08 9.76 10.90
C ASN A 44 19.28 10.74 12.07
N GLY A 45 19.06 10.23 13.29
CA GLY A 45 19.18 11.01 14.52
C GLY A 45 18.01 11.95 14.84
N ASP A 46 16.94 11.94 14.04
CA ASP A 46 15.73 12.71 14.35
C ASP A 46 14.95 12.01 15.47
N SER A 47 14.76 12.70 16.60
CA SER A 47 14.03 12.15 17.74
C SER A 47 12.51 12.14 17.58
N THR A 48 11.99 12.76 16.52
CA THR A 48 10.54 12.83 16.23
C THR A 48 9.92 11.44 16.11
N TYR A 49 10.69 10.46 15.63
CA TYR A 49 10.21 9.10 15.48
C TYR A 49 9.70 8.46 16.79
N HIS A 50 10.22 8.88 17.96
CA HIS A 50 9.75 8.38 19.25
C HIS A 50 8.30 8.76 19.54
N TYR A 51 7.91 9.99 19.18
CA TYR A 51 6.54 10.47 19.35
C TYR A 51 5.58 9.71 18.43
N ILE A 52 5.98 9.53 17.19
CA ILE A 52 5.18 8.80 16.18
C ILE A 52 5.03 7.32 16.59
N ASP A 53 6.11 6.66 17.02
CA ASP A 53 6.07 5.27 17.51
C ASP A 53 5.07 5.09 18.66
N LYS A 54 5.11 6.00 19.66
CA LYS A 54 4.20 5.93 20.81
C LYS A 54 2.76 6.19 20.43
N ALA A 55 2.50 7.17 19.58
CA ALA A 55 1.16 7.47 19.10
C ALA A 55 0.57 6.30 18.26
N LEU A 56 1.38 5.69 17.39
CA LEU A 56 0.96 4.52 16.62
C LEU A 56 0.63 3.31 17.51
N LYS A 57 1.46 3.04 18.53
CA LYS A 57 1.22 1.95 19.49
C LYS A 57 -0.09 2.13 20.26
N GLU A 58 -0.39 3.36 20.68
CA GLU A 58 -1.63 3.66 21.38
C GLU A 58 -2.84 3.58 20.46
N LEU A 59 -2.77 4.16 19.25
CA LEU A 59 -3.84 4.03 18.25
C LEU A 59 -4.10 2.57 17.85
N SER A 60 -3.07 1.75 17.80
CA SER A 60 -3.21 0.30 17.59
C SER A 60 -3.93 -0.37 18.75
N ALA A 61 -3.60 -0.01 20.02
CA ALA A 61 -4.28 -0.53 21.20
C ALA A 61 -5.75 -0.10 21.28
N GLU A 62 -6.07 1.09 20.79
CA GLU A 62 -7.44 1.60 20.71
C GLU A 62 -8.26 1.00 19.55
N GLY A 63 -7.64 0.22 18.66
CA GLY A 63 -8.29 -0.38 17.49
C GLY A 63 -8.49 0.57 16.31
N VAL A 64 -7.99 1.79 16.37
CA VAL A 64 -8.12 2.81 15.30
C VAL A 64 -7.44 2.35 14.02
N ILE A 65 -6.27 1.71 14.14
CA ILE A 65 -5.54 1.19 12.96
C ILE A 65 -6.31 0.05 12.29
N ASP A 66 -6.92 -0.84 13.07
CA ASP A 66 -7.75 -1.93 12.55
C ASP A 66 -9.00 -1.40 11.83
N GLU A 67 -9.62 -0.34 12.36
CA GLU A 67 -10.75 0.33 11.72
C GLU A 67 -10.34 0.94 10.37
N LEU A 68 -9.27 1.74 10.33
CA LEU A 68 -8.76 2.34 9.10
C LEU A 68 -8.32 1.28 8.09
N SER A 69 -7.63 0.22 8.54
CA SER A 69 -7.23 -0.88 7.67
C SER A 69 -8.46 -1.59 7.06
N THR A 70 -9.51 -1.78 7.84
CA THR A 70 -10.77 -2.36 7.33
C THR A 70 -11.44 -1.42 6.33
N GLN A 71 -11.47 -0.12 6.61
CA GLN A 71 -12.04 0.89 5.71
C GLN A 71 -11.36 0.91 4.34
N TRP A 72 -10.02 0.92 4.32
CA TRP A 72 -9.26 1.11 3.10
C TRP A 72 -8.93 -0.18 2.35
N PHE A 73 -8.77 -1.29 3.06
CA PHE A 73 -8.33 -2.57 2.48
C PHE A 73 -9.38 -3.69 2.60
N GLY A 74 -10.50 -3.43 3.29
CA GLY A 74 -11.50 -4.46 3.57
C GLY A 74 -11.06 -5.49 4.63
N SER A 75 -9.92 -5.29 5.28
CA SER A 75 -9.35 -6.21 6.28
C SER A 75 -8.47 -5.49 7.29
N SER A 76 -8.65 -5.78 8.58
CA SER A 76 -7.79 -5.28 9.66
C SER A 76 -6.38 -5.89 9.67
N ARG A 77 -6.15 -6.94 8.87
CA ARG A 77 -4.87 -7.68 8.86
C ARG A 77 -3.92 -7.27 7.73
N THR A 78 -4.26 -6.23 6.98
CA THR A 78 -3.45 -5.80 5.84
C THR A 78 -2.18 -5.07 6.29
N VAL A 79 -2.24 -4.40 7.44
CA VAL A 79 -1.12 -3.68 8.05
C VAL A 79 -0.73 -4.31 9.39
N ASP A 80 0.52 -4.10 9.79
CA ASP A 80 1.07 -4.61 11.05
C ASP A 80 1.70 -3.49 11.86
N PHE A 81 1.09 -3.17 13.00
CA PHE A 81 1.60 -2.20 13.96
C PHE A 81 1.63 -2.79 15.38
N PRO A 82 2.71 -2.57 16.15
CA PRO A 82 2.75 -2.96 17.55
C PRO A 82 1.70 -2.19 18.36
N SER A 83 1.17 -2.82 19.40
CA SER A 83 0.11 -2.29 20.27
C SER A 83 0.64 -2.11 21.69
N GLN A 84 0.35 -0.94 22.29
CA GLN A 84 0.68 -0.66 23.68
C GLN A 84 -0.30 0.37 24.24
N GLU A 85 -1.06 0.01 25.27
CA GLU A 85 -1.94 0.93 25.98
C GLU A 85 -1.13 2.01 26.72
N ASN A 86 -1.65 3.22 26.75
CA ASN A 86 -1.05 4.38 27.44
C ASN A 86 0.42 4.65 27.04
N ALA A 87 0.75 4.37 25.78
CA ALA A 87 2.11 4.52 25.27
C ALA A 87 2.59 5.98 25.34
N LEU A 88 1.68 6.94 25.19
CA LEU A 88 1.97 8.37 25.25
C LEU A 88 2.33 8.86 26.67
N ASP A 89 1.90 8.15 27.72
CA ASP A 89 2.24 8.50 29.11
C ASP A 89 3.76 8.41 29.36
N GLU A 90 4.49 7.68 28.54
CA GLU A 90 5.95 7.59 28.61
C GLU A 90 6.65 8.85 28.06
N LEU A 91 5.93 9.67 27.31
CA LEU A 91 6.43 10.94 26.80
C LEU A 91 6.19 12.05 27.83
N GLY A 92 7.13 12.96 27.92
CA GLY A 92 6.96 14.16 28.71
C GLY A 92 6.03 15.17 28.00
N TYR A 93 6.30 16.45 28.23
CA TYR A 93 5.56 17.52 27.55
C TYR A 93 5.77 17.45 26.03
N ILE A 94 4.67 17.38 25.28
CA ILE A 94 4.66 17.40 23.81
C ILE A 94 4.33 18.83 23.38
N SER A 95 5.28 19.50 22.72
CA SER A 95 5.05 20.84 22.17
C SER A 95 4.26 20.77 20.86
N GLU A 96 3.37 21.71 20.66
CA GLU A 96 2.69 21.89 19.36
C GLU A 96 3.70 22.17 18.24
N ARG A 97 3.48 21.58 17.07
CA ARG A 97 4.27 21.81 15.87
C ARG A 97 3.48 21.50 14.61
N THR A 98 3.96 21.98 13.48
CA THR A 98 3.59 21.42 12.18
C THR A 98 4.47 20.20 11.91
N PHE A 99 3.84 19.09 11.47
CA PHE A 99 4.50 17.86 11.08
C PHE A 99 4.27 17.61 9.60
N ILE A 100 5.34 17.60 8.81
CA ILE A 100 5.30 17.52 7.35
C ILE A 100 5.64 16.09 6.93
N ILE A 101 4.67 15.39 6.35
CA ILE A 101 4.91 14.06 5.78
C ILE A 101 5.10 14.15 4.26
N GLY A 102 6.09 13.41 3.74
CA GLY A 102 6.25 13.17 2.32
C GLY A 102 5.37 12.00 1.89
N VAL A 103 4.54 12.18 0.86
CA VAL A 103 3.61 11.18 0.37
C VAL A 103 3.82 10.93 -1.13
N ASP A 104 3.76 9.65 -1.53
CA ASP A 104 3.79 9.25 -2.94
C ASP A 104 2.36 9.01 -3.45
N LEU A 105 1.86 9.92 -4.28
CA LEU A 105 0.47 9.91 -4.74
C LEU A 105 0.15 8.83 -5.79
N GLU A 106 1.15 8.03 -6.20
CA GLU A 106 0.92 6.87 -7.08
C GLU A 106 0.53 5.60 -6.30
N SER A 107 0.50 5.67 -4.96
CA SER A 107 0.39 4.51 -4.07
C SER A 107 -1.02 4.29 -3.49
N ALA A 108 -2.08 4.37 -4.31
CA ALA A 108 -3.42 3.99 -3.84
C ALA A 108 -3.44 2.53 -3.35
N PRO A 109 -4.20 2.24 -2.26
CA PRO A 109 -5.04 3.12 -1.45
C PRO A 109 -4.31 3.73 -0.23
N LEU A 110 -2.96 3.72 -0.19
CA LEU A 110 -2.17 4.29 0.91
C LEU A 110 -2.19 5.82 0.86
N SER A 111 -1.86 6.39 -0.30
CA SER A 111 -1.92 7.82 -0.57
C SER A 111 -2.15 8.07 -2.06
N PHE A 112 -3.09 8.94 -2.39
CA PHE A 112 -3.42 9.31 -3.76
C PHE A 112 -4.27 10.58 -3.79
N GLU A 113 -4.46 11.15 -4.97
CA GLU A 113 -5.37 12.26 -5.16
C GLU A 113 -6.75 11.76 -5.61
N LYS A 114 -7.81 12.30 -5.00
CA LYS A 114 -9.20 12.05 -5.37
C LYS A 114 -9.99 13.35 -5.22
N ASP A 115 -10.63 13.77 -6.31
CA ASP A 115 -11.45 14.99 -6.36
C ASP A 115 -10.70 16.26 -5.92
N GLY A 116 -9.38 16.32 -6.14
CA GLY A 116 -8.51 17.44 -5.76
C GLY A 116 -8.06 17.42 -4.30
N GLU A 117 -8.33 16.35 -3.57
CA GLU A 117 -7.89 16.15 -2.19
C GLU A 117 -6.93 14.97 -2.08
N TYR A 118 -5.97 15.06 -1.16
CA TYR A 118 -5.08 13.95 -0.84
C TYR A 118 -5.74 13.05 0.18
N VAL A 119 -5.92 11.79 -0.16
CA VAL A 119 -6.63 10.79 0.63
C VAL A 119 -5.87 9.47 0.67
N GLY A 120 -6.22 8.60 1.60
CA GLY A 120 -5.67 7.25 1.70
C GLY A 120 -5.42 6.83 3.14
N PHE A 121 -5.14 5.54 3.31
CA PHE A 121 -4.89 4.95 4.63
C PHE A 121 -3.80 5.70 5.42
N ASP A 122 -2.67 5.99 4.77
CA ASP A 122 -1.54 6.65 5.46
C ASP A 122 -1.85 8.08 5.83
N ILE A 123 -2.60 8.79 4.98
CA ILE A 123 -3.01 10.18 5.22
C ILE A 123 -3.97 10.24 6.42
N ASP A 124 -4.96 9.34 6.46
CA ASP A 124 -5.89 9.24 7.58
C ASP A 124 -5.16 8.87 8.87
N LEU A 125 -4.26 7.87 8.81
CA LEU A 125 -3.50 7.43 9.99
C LEU A 125 -2.55 8.53 10.50
N ALA A 126 -1.86 9.25 9.61
CA ALA A 126 -1.02 10.39 9.98
C ALA A 126 -1.85 11.51 10.63
N GLY A 127 -3.08 11.73 10.14
CA GLY A 127 -4.05 12.65 10.74
C GLY A 127 -4.37 12.27 12.18
N ARG A 128 -4.68 10.98 12.43
CA ARG A 128 -4.94 10.47 13.79
C ARG A 128 -3.74 10.58 14.71
N VAL A 129 -2.54 10.33 14.20
CA VAL A 129 -1.29 10.50 14.95
C VAL A 129 -1.08 11.97 15.33
N CYS A 130 -1.25 12.88 14.38
CA CYS A 130 -1.12 14.32 14.66
C CYS A 130 -2.17 14.80 15.66
N GLU A 131 -3.42 14.34 15.55
CA GLU A 131 -4.48 14.64 16.52
C GLU A 131 -4.10 14.21 17.95
N LYS A 132 -3.58 12.97 18.11
CA LYS A 132 -3.09 12.43 19.38
C LYS A 132 -1.97 13.27 19.99
N LEU A 133 -1.06 13.77 19.15
CA LEU A 133 0.11 14.55 19.60
C LEU A 133 -0.15 16.05 19.73
N GLY A 134 -1.34 16.53 19.32
CA GLY A 134 -1.64 17.98 19.27
C GLY A 134 -0.84 18.69 18.18
N TRP A 135 -0.48 18.01 17.09
CA TRP A 135 0.29 18.55 15.97
C TRP A 135 -0.60 18.89 14.78
N VAL A 136 -0.10 19.78 13.90
CA VAL A 136 -0.77 20.11 12.65
C VAL A 136 -0.12 19.32 11.52
N LEU A 137 -0.89 18.44 10.87
CA LEU A 137 -0.43 17.68 9.71
C LEU A 137 -0.30 18.59 8.49
N LYS A 138 0.84 18.48 7.77
CA LYS A 138 1.03 19.03 6.44
C LYS A 138 1.48 17.91 5.51
N ILE A 139 0.85 17.82 4.33
CA ILE A 139 1.17 16.83 3.31
C ILE A 139 2.04 17.48 2.23
N GLN A 140 3.13 16.81 1.87
CA GLN A 140 4.05 17.21 0.80
C GLN A 140 4.14 16.06 -0.21
N PRO A 141 3.59 16.21 -1.43
CA PRO A 141 3.79 15.22 -2.48
C PRO A 141 5.27 15.09 -2.85
N ILE A 142 5.74 13.85 -2.96
CA ILE A 142 7.10 13.48 -3.38
C ILE A 142 7.03 12.20 -4.22
N HIS A 143 8.11 11.88 -4.95
CA HIS A 143 8.32 10.51 -5.44
C HIS A 143 9.12 9.71 -4.42
N SER A 144 8.86 8.40 -4.32
CA SER A 144 9.56 7.53 -3.37
C SER A 144 11.08 7.59 -3.54
N GLU A 145 11.59 7.73 -4.77
CA GLU A 145 13.02 7.83 -5.06
C GLU A 145 13.67 9.13 -4.55
N ASP A 146 12.88 10.17 -4.27
CA ASP A 146 13.36 11.47 -3.75
C ASP A 146 13.34 11.52 -2.21
N ALA A 147 12.80 10.51 -1.53
CA ALA A 147 12.58 10.53 -0.08
C ALA A 147 13.85 10.88 0.73
N TYR A 148 15.01 10.34 0.32
CA TYR A 148 16.28 10.64 0.98
C TYR A 148 16.62 12.14 0.90
N VAL A 149 16.49 12.74 -0.29
CA VAL A 149 16.81 14.16 -0.52
C VAL A 149 15.85 15.04 0.27
N GLU A 150 14.56 14.74 0.23
CA GLU A 150 13.50 15.50 0.90
C GLU A 150 13.63 15.45 2.44
N LEU A 151 13.97 14.27 2.99
CA LEU A 151 14.27 14.11 4.41
C LEU A 151 15.51 14.90 4.83
N ASN A 152 16.61 14.79 4.11
CA ASN A 152 17.88 15.40 4.50
C ASN A 152 17.93 16.92 4.27
N SER A 153 17.19 17.44 3.30
CA SER A 153 17.02 18.88 3.10
C SER A 153 16.09 19.53 4.13
N GLY A 154 15.30 18.71 4.86
CA GLY A 154 14.32 19.20 5.82
C GLY A 154 13.03 19.71 5.19
N ASN A 155 12.76 19.38 3.94
CA ASN A 155 11.49 19.70 3.27
C ASN A 155 10.34 18.90 3.87
N ILE A 156 10.64 17.68 4.33
CA ILE A 156 9.72 16.81 5.07
C ILE A 156 10.33 16.39 6.41
N ASP A 157 9.50 16.15 7.41
CA ASP A 157 9.89 15.59 8.70
C ASP A 157 9.96 14.06 8.64
N CYS A 158 9.08 13.46 7.84
CA CYS A 158 8.91 12.02 7.74
C CYS A 158 8.54 11.63 6.31
N ALA A 159 9.13 10.57 5.79
CA ALA A 159 8.68 9.89 4.57
C ALA A 159 7.63 8.83 4.99
N TRP A 160 6.36 9.16 4.80
CA TRP A 160 5.23 8.32 5.20
C TRP A 160 4.00 8.68 4.37
N GLY A 161 3.50 7.77 3.63
CA GLY A 161 2.36 7.96 2.73
C GLY A 161 2.61 7.26 1.40
N GLY A 162 2.52 5.93 1.42
CA GLY A 162 2.77 5.12 0.23
C GLY A 162 4.21 5.20 -0.29
N VAL A 163 5.14 5.71 0.53
CA VAL A 163 6.55 5.84 0.13
C VAL A 163 7.26 4.49 0.25
N ALA A 164 7.81 4.02 -0.87
CA ALA A 164 8.57 2.79 -0.94
C ALA A 164 10.04 3.05 -0.59
N LEU A 165 10.37 2.94 0.69
CA LEU A 165 11.73 3.15 1.19
C LEU A 165 12.57 1.87 1.03
N ASP A 166 13.84 2.04 0.66
CA ASP A 166 14.82 0.97 0.75
C ASP A 166 15.19 0.71 2.22
N THR A 167 14.72 -0.40 2.76
CA THR A 167 14.91 -0.75 4.17
C THR A 167 16.35 -1.14 4.52
N GLU A 168 17.22 -1.36 3.54
CA GLU A 168 18.64 -1.63 3.73
C GLU A 168 19.51 -0.35 3.63
N CYS A 169 18.90 0.78 3.24
CA CYS A 169 19.59 2.06 3.13
C CYS A 169 19.97 2.60 4.53
N ALA A 170 21.25 2.97 4.70
CA ALA A 170 21.75 3.54 5.95
C ALA A 170 21.54 5.06 6.07
N ASP A 171 21.00 5.71 5.06
CA ASP A 171 20.93 7.17 4.96
C ASP A 171 19.72 7.77 5.70
N TYR A 172 18.81 6.92 6.16
CA TYR A 172 17.64 7.29 6.97
C TYR A 172 17.31 6.16 7.97
N THR A 173 16.50 6.50 8.97
CA THR A 173 16.04 5.56 9.99
C THR A 173 14.64 5.08 9.66
N ILE A 174 14.46 3.77 9.47
CA ILE A 174 13.14 3.15 9.34
C ILE A 174 12.55 2.95 10.73
N LEU A 175 11.39 3.55 10.97
CA LEU A 175 10.61 3.30 12.18
C LEU A 175 9.90 1.94 12.10
N LYS A 176 9.19 1.70 11.01
CA LYS A 176 8.40 0.49 10.81
C LYS A 176 8.15 0.25 9.32
N THR A 177 8.37 -0.98 8.87
CA THR A 177 7.75 -1.52 7.67
C THR A 177 6.41 -2.12 8.09
N TYR A 178 5.32 -1.52 7.64
CA TYR A 178 3.97 -1.84 8.16
C TYR A 178 3.09 -2.58 7.16
N MET A 179 3.44 -2.57 5.88
CA MET A 179 2.67 -3.23 4.83
C MET A 179 3.58 -3.79 3.75
N SER A 180 3.18 -4.93 3.20
CA SER A 180 3.76 -5.53 2.00
C SER A 180 2.64 -5.92 1.04
N THR A 181 2.86 -5.72 -0.26
CA THR A 181 1.91 -6.07 -1.33
C THR A 181 2.67 -6.52 -2.57
N SER A 182 2.00 -7.28 -3.45
CA SER A 182 2.60 -7.68 -4.72
C SER A 182 2.69 -6.48 -5.67
N LEU A 183 3.84 -6.30 -6.31
CA LEU A 183 4.00 -5.41 -7.46
C LEU A 183 3.61 -6.18 -8.73
N VAL A 184 2.67 -5.65 -9.50
CA VAL A 184 1.99 -6.42 -10.54
C VAL A 184 1.83 -5.65 -11.85
N LEU A 185 1.68 -6.40 -12.94
CA LEU A 185 1.01 -5.90 -14.15
C LEU A 185 -0.47 -6.24 -14.04
N ALA A 186 -1.32 -5.23 -14.17
CA ALA A 186 -2.76 -5.37 -14.16
C ALA A 186 -3.37 -4.96 -15.51
N GLY A 187 -4.52 -5.52 -15.84
CA GLY A 187 -5.30 -5.20 -17.02
C GLY A 187 -6.79 -5.47 -16.81
N LEU A 188 -7.62 -5.20 -17.80
CA LEU A 188 -9.05 -5.48 -17.72
C LEU A 188 -9.33 -6.97 -17.57
N GLY A 189 -10.32 -7.33 -16.74
CA GLY A 189 -10.74 -8.71 -16.49
C GLY A 189 -11.18 -9.47 -17.75
N SER A 190 -11.73 -8.77 -18.74
CA SER A 190 -12.10 -9.30 -20.05
C SER A 190 -10.91 -9.54 -20.98
N GLY A 191 -9.73 -8.97 -20.68
CA GLY A 191 -8.52 -9.10 -21.49
C GLY A 191 -7.85 -10.47 -21.37
N SER A 192 -6.93 -10.77 -22.31
CA SER A 192 -6.10 -11.98 -22.22
C SER A 192 -5.11 -11.86 -21.06
N GLY A 193 -4.87 -12.93 -20.31
CA GLY A 193 -3.84 -12.99 -19.26
C GLY A 193 -2.40 -12.97 -19.78
N SER A 194 -2.17 -12.60 -21.04
CA SER A 194 -0.85 -12.53 -21.67
C SER A 194 -0.30 -11.10 -21.65
N VAL A 195 1.01 -10.98 -21.50
CA VAL A 195 1.74 -9.69 -21.66
C VAL A 195 2.24 -9.47 -23.09
N ARG A 196 2.09 -10.48 -23.97
CA ARG A 196 2.67 -10.45 -25.31
C ARG A 196 2.04 -9.36 -26.19
N ASP A 197 2.92 -8.56 -26.78
CA ASP A 197 2.61 -7.52 -27.77
C ASP A 197 1.68 -6.41 -27.24
N LYS A 198 1.53 -6.30 -25.89
CA LYS A 198 0.66 -5.31 -25.24
C LYS A 198 1.36 -4.01 -24.94
N LEU A 199 0.58 -2.92 -24.97
CA LEU A 199 0.98 -1.60 -24.52
C LEU A 199 0.86 -1.52 -22.99
N LEU A 200 2.00 -1.22 -22.33
CA LEU A 200 2.12 -1.04 -20.89
C LEU A 200 2.31 0.43 -20.54
N TYR A 201 1.51 0.97 -19.61
CA TYR A 201 1.76 2.24 -18.94
C TYR A 201 2.45 2.02 -17.61
N ILE A 202 3.49 2.82 -17.36
CA ILE A 202 4.23 2.85 -16.09
C ILE A 202 4.41 4.30 -15.63
N GLY A 203 4.70 4.50 -14.34
CA GLY A 203 5.10 5.80 -13.79
C GLY A 203 6.37 6.37 -14.44
N THR A 204 6.62 7.64 -14.18
CA THR A 204 7.78 8.37 -14.77
C THR A 204 9.09 8.10 -14.05
N THR A 205 9.07 7.44 -12.89
CA THR A 205 10.26 7.14 -12.10
C THR A 205 11.22 6.18 -12.80
N GLN A 206 12.50 6.27 -12.51
CA GLN A 206 13.48 5.33 -13.03
C GLN A 206 13.24 3.92 -12.44
N THR A 207 12.86 3.85 -11.16
CA THR A 207 12.53 2.61 -10.46
C THR A 207 11.42 1.82 -11.17
N ALA A 208 10.38 2.48 -11.68
CA ALA A 208 9.31 1.82 -12.45
C ALA A 208 9.87 1.14 -13.72
N LEU A 209 10.74 1.83 -14.46
CA LEU A 209 11.36 1.27 -15.64
C LEU A 209 12.33 0.11 -15.31
N ASP A 210 13.13 0.27 -14.27
CA ASP A 210 14.09 -0.75 -13.83
C ASP A 210 13.39 -2.02 -13.37
N THR A 211 12.25 -1.90 -12.72
CA THR A 211 11.38 -3.02 -12.35
C THR A 211 10.99 -3.86 -13.57
N ILE A 212 10.55 -3.22 -14.65
CA ILE A 212 10.19 -3.94 -15.89
C ILE A 212 11.44 -4.57 -16.51
N ASN A 213 12.55 -3.84 -16.58
CA ASN A 213 13.79 -4.31 -17.18
C ASN A 213 14.40 -5.50 -16.43
N ALA A 214 14.31 -5.51 -15.10
CA ALA A 214 14.74 -6.64 -14.26
C ALA A 214 13.95 -7.93 -14.57
N ASN A 215 12.72 -7.80 -15.08
CA ASN A 215 11.86 -8.91 -15.44
C ASN A 215 11.98 -9.26 -16.94
N ALA A 216 13.14 -9.76 -17.38
CA ALA A 216 13.46 -10.03 -18.79
C ALA A 216 12.44 -10.94 -19.52
N SER A 217 11.77 -11.86 -18.81
CA SER A 217 10.70 -12.69 -19.36
C SER A 217 9.43 -11.91 -19.70
N VAL A 218 9.26 -10.74 -19.11
CA VAL A 218 8.16 -9.80 -19.34
C VAL A 218 8.58 -8.75 -20.36
N SER A 219 9.66 -8.02 -20.11
CA SER A 219 10.10 -6.88 -20.94
C SER A 219 10.28 -7.25 -22.41
N ARG A 220 10.82 -8.44 -22.72
CA ARG A 220 11.01 -8.94 -24.09
C ARG A 220 9.72 -9.31 -24.82
N ARG A 221 8.62 -9.42 -24.11
CA ARG A 221 7.32 -9.85 -24.67
C ARG A 221 6.32 -8.71 -24.78
N LEU A 222 6.57 -7.59 -24.11
CA LEU A 222 5.75 -6.38 -24.23
C LEU A 222 5.88 -5.78 -25.64
N GLY A 223 4.80 -5.22 -26.15
CA GLY A 223 4.78 -4.49 -27.41
C GLY A 223 5.41 -3.11 -27.27
N GLN A 224 4.97 -2.35 -26.31
CA GLN A 224 5.43 -0.98 -26.04
C GLN A 224 5.34 -0.68 -24.56
N ILE A 225 6.28 0.14 -24.05
CA ILE A 225 6.25 0.72 -22.71
C ILE A 225 6.15 2.23 -22.86
N THR A 226 5.17 2.83 -22.21
CA THR A 226 4.97 4.28 -22.19
C THR A 226 5.04 4.79 -20.76
N ARG A 227 5.88 5.79 -20.52
CA ARG A 227 5.95 6.48 -19.24
C ARG A 227 4.87 7.56 -19.21
N VAL A 228 4.03 7.53 -18.19
CA VAL A 228 2.87 8.42 -18.06
C VAL A 228 2.99 9.17 -16.74
N ASN A 229 2.82 10.49 -16.81
CA ASN A 229 2.71 11.30 -15.62
C ASN A 229 1.28 11.22 -15.09
N GLY A 230 1.11 10.88 -13.82
CA GLY A 230 -0.20 10.75 -13.19
C GLY A 230 -0.13 9.78 -12.00
N GLY A 231 -1.21 9.72 -11.25
CA GLY A 231 -1.38 8.81 -10.14
C GLY A 231 -2.08 7.51 -10.51
N ALA A 232 -2.45 6.71 -9.51
CA ALA A 232 -3.12 5.44 -9.72
C ALA A 232 -4.46 5.61 -10.47
N ALA A 233 -5.22 6.68 -10.20
CA ALA A 233 -6.51 6.94 -10.85
C ALA A 233 -6.37 7.08 -12.37
N GLU A 234 -5.34 7.78 -12.84
CA GLU A 234 -5.06 7.98 -14.27
C GLU A 234 -4.71 6.65 -14.94
N TYR A 235 -3.94 5.78 -14.28
CA TYR A 235 -3.58 4.47 -14.84
C TYR A 235 -4.80 3.56 -15.01
N PHE A 236 -5.67 3.49 -14.00
CA PHE A 236 -6.90 2.71 -14.09
C PHE A 236 -7.89 3.31 -15.11
N SER A 237 -7.99 4.64 -15.20
CA SER A 237 -8.76 5.32 -16.24
C SER A 237 -8.25 5.03 -17.65
N ALA A 238 -6.93 4.98 -17.84
CA ALA A 238 -6.33 4.63 -19.12
C ALA A 238 -6.67 3.21 -19.58
N LEU A 239 -6.74 2.24 -18.65
CA LEU A 239 -7.25 0.90 -18.94
C LEU A 239 -8.70 0.93 -19.40
N ASP A 240 -9.55 1.72 -18.71
CA ASP A 240 -10.98 1.84 -19.02
C ASP A 240 -11.24 2.45 -20.39
N ASN A 241 -10.45 3.45 -20.75
CA ASN A 241 -10.54 4.14 -22.02
C ASN A 241 -9.94 3.35 -23.19
N GLY A 242 -9.15 2.30 -22.88
CA GLY A 242 -8.42 1.52 -23.89
C GLY A 242 -7.16 2.23 -24.41
N ASP A 243 -6.64 3.21 -23.66
CA ASP A 243 -5.40 3.93 -23.98
C ASP A 243 -4.18 3.04 -23.76
N CYS A 244 -4.30 2.03 -22.90
CA CYS A 244 -3.32 0.97 -22.69
C CYS A 244 -4.03 -0.37 -22.40
N GLU A 245 -3.28 -1.45 -22.42
CA GLU A 245 -3.80 -2.80 -22.10
C GLU A 245 -3.30 -3.31 -20.77
N LEU A 246 -2.20 -2.74 -20.26
CA LEU A 246 -1.58 -3.08 -18.99
C LEU A 246 -1.10 -1.82 -18.27
N ILE A 247 -1.11 -1.88 -16.95
CA ILE A 247 -0.50 -0.89 -16.06
C ILE A 247 0.44 -1.59 -15.08
N LEU A 248 1.51 -0.92 -14.68
CA LEU A 248 2.33 -1.29 -13.53
C LEU A 248 1.70 -0.68 -12.28
N THR A 249 1.34 -1.51 -11.33
CA THR A 249 0.67 -1.10 -10.09
C THR A 249 0.87 -2.13 -8.98
N THR A 250 0.19 -1.98 -7.86
CA THR A 250 0.20 -2.96 -6.77
C THR A 250 -1.10 -3.76 -6.73
N GLU A 251 -1.04 -4.96 -6.15
CA GLU A 251 -2.24 -5.77 -5.93
C GLU A 251 -3.23 -5.09 -4.98
N ALA A 252 -2.73 -4.31 -4.01
CA ALA A 252 -3.57 -3.50 -3.13
C ALA A 252 -4.38 -2.47 -3.93
N ALA A 253 -3.77 -1.78 -4.90
CA ALA A 253 -4.48 -0.85 -5.78
C ALA A 253 -5.52 -1.57 -6.66
N VAL A 254 -5.18 -2.72 -7.23
CA VAL A 254 -6.13 -3.54 -8.01
C VAL A 254 -7.37 -3.89 -7.16
N ASN A 255 -7.16 -4.32 -5.93
CA ASN A 255 -8.25 -4.67 -5.02
C ASN A 255 -9.11 -3.45 -4.66
N TYR A 256 -8.48 -2.31 -4.38
CA TYR A 256 -9.17 -1.07 -4.09
C TYR A 256 -10.07 -0.63 -5.26
N TYR A 257 -9.53 -0.54 -6.48
CA TYR A 257 -10.28 -0.11 -7.68
C TYR A 257 -11.31 -1.15 -8.16
N ASN A 258 -11.26 -2.38 -7.69
CA ASN A 258 -12.31 -3.36 -7.92
C ASN A 258 -13.49 -3.24 -6.96
N THR A 259 -13.33 -2.54 -5.84
CA THR A 259 -14.35 -2.45 -4.77
C THR A 259 -14.93 -1.04 -4.60
N HIS A 260 -14.28 -0.02 -5.15
CA HIS A 260 -14.68 1.40 -5.09
C HIS A 260 -14.86 2.01 -6.48
#